data_3241501ad607f8ea10e3e9a43e37f5ba
#
_entry.id   3241501ad607f8ea10e3e9a43e37f5ba
#
_cell.length_a   1.000
_cell.length_b   1.000
_cell.length_c   1.000
_cell.angle_alpha   90.00
_cell.angle_beta   90.00
_cell.angle_gamma   90.00
#
_symmetry.space_group_name_H-M   'P 1'
#
loop_
_entity.id
_entity.type
_entity.pdbx_description
1 polymer ?
#
loop_
_entity_poly.entity_id
_entity_poly.type
_entity_poly.pdbx_seq_one_letter_code
_entity_poly.pdbx_strand_id
1 'polypeptide(L)'
;MNSAVSNTAVNNAMELKWRSVCRLQDILPGTGVGVRLATGQAALFRTREDELFALDNHDPFSRANVISRGLLGSLGGRKVVASPIYKQHFCLDSGKCLEDEGVSLTVYPVRLNGQDVELGLSE
;
A
#
# COMPACT_ATOMS: atom_id res chain seq x y z
N MET A 1 -23.95 1.16 2.04
CA MET A 1 -23.62 1.16 1.34
C MET A 1 -23.21 1.37 0.91
N ASN A 2 -23.13 1.63 1.17
CA ASN A 2 -22.65 1.86 0.49
C ASN A 2 -22.07 2.15 0.40
N SER A 3 -22.00 2.46 0.81
CA SER A 3 -21.46 2.81 0.37
C SER A 3 -20.93 3.19 0.26
N ALA A 4 -20.87 3.51 0.63
CA ALA A 4 -20.37 3.90 0.22
C ALA A 4 -20.05 4.32 0.00
N VAL A 5 -19.99 4.62 0.23
CA VAL A 5 -19.71 5.05 -0.40
C VAL A 5 -19.60 5.75 -0.74
N SER A 6 -19.48 6.02 -0.52
CA SER A 6 -19.40 6.52 -1.24
C SER A 6 -19.32 7.08 -1.69
N ASN A 7 -19.17 7.45 -1.62
CA ASN A 7 -19.04 7.94 -2.52
C ASN A 7 -19.07 8.46 -3.13
N THR A 8 -18.99 8.72 -2.91
CA THR A 8 -18.98 9.04 -3.89
C THR A 8 -18.90 9.42 -4.69
N ALA A 9 -18.79 9.72 -4.45
CA ALA A 9 -18.72 9.92 -5.52
C ALA A 9 -18.30 10.01 -6.19
N VAL A 10 -18.17 9.91 -6.23
CA VAL A 10 -17.91 9.78 -7.13
C VAL A 10 -17.80 9.69 -7.75
N ASN A 11 -17.83 9.61 -7.77
CA ASN A 11 -17.82 9.33 -8.71
C ASN A 11 -17.54 9.13 -9.40
N ASN A 12 -17.54 8.95 -9.05
CA ASN A 12 -17.22 8.64 -9.86
C ASN A 12 -16.91 8.02 -10.67
N ALA A 13 -16.91 8.05 -10.56
CA ALA A 13 -16.66 7.67 -11.93
C ALA A 13 -15.72 6.50 -12.12
N MET A 14 -14.80 6.37 -11.23
CA MET A 14 -13.78 5.33 -11.30
C MET A 14 -14.19 4.16 -10.41
N GLU A 15 -14.70 3.13 -11.02
CA GLU A 15 -14.98 1.91 -10.27
C GLU A 15 -13.70 1.18 -9.96
N LEU A 16 -13.56 0.73 -8.73
CA LEU A 16 -12.46 -0.14 -8.37
C LEU A 16 -12.79 -1.56 -8.78
N LYS A 17 -11.81 -2.21 -9.37
CA LYS A 17 -11.89 -3.64 -9.67
C LYS A 17 -10.96 -4.36 -8.73
N TRP A 18 -11.50 -5.35 -8.02
CA TRP A 18 -10.72 -6.14 -7.08
C TRP A 18 -10.01 -7.25 -7.82
N ARG A 19 -8.71 -7.32 -7.63
CA ARG A 19 -7.88 -8.33 -8.27
C ARG A 19 -7.08 -9.07 -7.23
N SER A 20 -7.17 -10.41 -7.26
CA SER A 20 -6.36 -11.26 -6.40
C SER A 20 -4.92 -11.20 -6.86
N VAL A 21 -4.00 -10.88 -5.96
CA VAL A 21 -2.59 -10.70 -6.31
C VAL A 21 -1.68 -11.73 -5.65
N CYS A 22 -2.10 -12.29 -4.51
CA CYS A 22 -1.35 -13.35 -3.82
C CYS A 22 -2.22 -13.91 -2.71
N ARG A 23 -1.69 -14.90 -2.00
CA ARG A 23 -2.33 -15.42 -0.81
C ARG A 23 -1.70 -14.79 0.43
N LEU A 24 -2.45 -14.74 1.52
CA LEU A 24 -1.95 -14.15 2.76
C LEU A 24 -0.64 -14.81 3.20
N GLN A 25 -0.57 -16.14 3.07
CA GLN A 25 0.61 -16.91 3.46
C GLN A 25 1.85 -16.61 2.62
N ASP A 26 1.69 -15.93 1.48
CA ASP A 26 2.82 -15.53 0.64
C ASP A 26 3.56 -14.33 1.21
N ILE A 27 3.00 -13.67 2.22
CA ILE A 27 3.62 -12.51 2.86
C ILE A 27 3.92 -12.88 4.31
N LEU A 28 5.19 -12.89 4.69
CA LEU A 28 5.56 -13.12 6.08
C LEU A 28 5.10 -11.94 6.94
N PRO A 29 4.55 -12.19 8.15
CA PRO A 29 4.19 -11.08 9.03
C PRO A 29 5.37 -10.14 9.28
N GLY A 30 5.10 -8.84 9.23
CA GLY A 30 6.12 -7.82 9.42
C GLY A 30 6.94 -7.51 8.17
N THR A 31 6.52 -7.99 7.00
CA THR A 31 7.28 -7.78 5.76
C THR A 31 6.37 -7.29 4.63
N GLY A 32 7.00 -6.98 3.49
CA GLY A 32 6.31 -6.60 2.28
C GLY A 32 6.74 -7.41 1.07
N VAL A 33 5.91 -7.40 0.06
CA VAL A 33 6.21 -8.01 -1.25
C VAL A 33 5.85 -7.02 -2.34
N GLY A 34 6.58 -7.08 -3.46
CA GLY A 34 6.27 -6.29 -4.64
C GLY A 34 5.26 -7.02 -5.53
N VAL A 35 4.26 -6.29 -6.00
CA VAL A 35 3.23 -6.81 -6.88
C VAL A 35 3.25 -6.03 -8.18
N ARG A 36 3.33 -6.74 -9.31
CA ARG A 36 3.32 -6.09 -10.62
C ARG A 36 1.91 -5.67 -11.00
N LEU A 37 1.77 -4.43 -11.44
CA LEU A 37 0.51 -3.88 -11.95
C LEU A 37 0.69 -3.44 -13.40
N ALA A 38 -0.41 -3.09 -14.07
CA ALA A 38 -0.35 -2.61 -15.44
C ALA A 38 0.48 -1.33 -15.58
N THR A 39 0.46 -0.47 -14.56
CA THR A 39 1.11 0.85 -14.60
C THR A 39 2.31 0.98 -13.68
N GLY A 40 2.79 -0.13 -13.12
CA GLY A 40 3.93 -0.07 -12.20
C GLY A 40 3.92 -1.23 -11.23
N GLN A 41 4.25 -0.95 -9.98
CA GLN A 41 4.30 -1.97 -8.94
C GLN A 41 3.69 -1.44 -7.65
N ALA A 42 3.01 -2.31 -6.92
CA ALA A 42 2.55 -2.02 -5.57
C ALA A 42 3.45 -2.71 -4.55
N ALA A 43 3.62 -2.09 -3.40
CA ALA A 43 4.25 -2.70 -2.24
C ALA A 43 3.12 -3.12 -1.30
N LEU A 44 3.02 -4.41 -1.05
CA LEU A 44 1.96 -4.99 -0.23
C LEU A 44 2.57 -5.48 1.08
N PHE A 45 2.08 -4.94 2.20
CA PHE A 45 2.63 -5.21 3.53
C PHE A 45 1.64 -5.96 4.39
N ARG A 46 2.17 -6.90 5.17
CA ARG A 46 1.44 -7.59 6.22
C ARG A 46 2.11 -7.26 7.54
N THR A 47 1.40 -6.58 8.45
CA THR A 47 1.94 -6.28 9.76
C THR A 47 1.97 -7.54 10.62
N ARG A 48 2.64 -7.46 11.77
CA ARG A 48 2.67 -8.60 12.70
C ARG A 48 1.30 -8.89 13.29
N GLU A 49 0.38 -7.91 13.25
CA GLU A 49 -1.01 -8.06 13.69
C GLU A 49 -1.94 -8.47 12.54
N ASP A 50 -1.37 -8.86 11.39
CA ASP A 50 -2.12 -9.29 10.21
C ASP A 50 -2.95 -8.18 9.55
N GLU A 51 -2.58 -6.93 9.75
CA GLU A 51 -3.15 -5.84 8.97
C GLU A 51 -2.45 -5.78 7.60
N LEU A 52 -3.20 -5.42 6.58
CA LEU A 52 -2.69 -5.34 5.21
C LEU A 52 -2.72 -3.89 4.72
N PHE A 53 -1.63 -3.47 4.09
CA PHE A 53 -1.51 -2.14 3.49
C PHE A 53 -0.85 -2.29 2.14
N ALA A 54 -1.25 -1.46 1.19
CA ALA A 54 -0.66 -1.46 -0.14
C ALA A 54 -0.37 -0.04 -0.59
N LEU A 55 0.87 0.20 -0.99
CA LEU A 55 1.37 1.48 -1.44
C LEU A 55 2.07 1.31 -2.79
N ASP A 56 2.32 2.43 -3.47
CA ASP A 56 3.20 2.41 -4.62
C ASP A 56 4.58 1.87 -4.19
N ASN A 57 5.13 0.96 -4.97
CA ASN A 57 6.46 0.40 -4.68
C ASN A 57 7.60 1.32 -5.11
N HIS A 58 7.29 2.36 -5.88
CA HIS A 58 8.29 3.28 -6.39
C HIS A 58 8.63 4.35 -5.36
N ASP A 59 9.91 4.36 -4.94
CA ASP A 59 10.42 5.38 -4.02
C ASP A 59 10.79 6.62 -4.84
N PRO A 60 10.09 7.76 -4.65
CA PRO A 60 10.35 8.94 -5.46
C PRO A 60 11.69 9.60 -5.18
N PHE A 61 12.31 9.33 -4.05
CA PHE A 61 13.63 9.90 -3.72
C PHE A 61 14.76 9.13 -4.37
N SER A 62 14.70 7.79 -4.34
CA SER A 62 15.74 6.96 -4.95
C SER A 62 15.43 6.59 -6.40
N ARG A 63 14.17 6.76 -6.81
CA ARG A 63 13.67 6.38 -8.14
C ARG A 63 13.79 4.89 -8.42
N ALA A 64 13.63 4.08 -7.38
CA ALA A 64 13.70 2.63 -7.49
C ALA A 64 12.47 1.98 -6.88
N ASN A 65 12.12 0.81 -7.36
CA ASN A 65 10.96 0.05 -6.86
C ASN A 65 11.39 -0.77 -5.65
N VAL A 66 11.53 -0.12 -4.50
CA VAL A 66 12.13 -0.72 -3.31
C VAL A 66 11.29 -0.59 -2.04
N ILE A 67 10.15 0.07 -2.10
CA ILE A 67 9.34 0.32 -0.88
C ILE A 67 8.96 -0.99 -0.20
N SER A 68 8.67 -2.05 -0.97
CA SER A 68 8.32 -3.36 -0.40
C SER A 68 9.45 -3.99 0.42
N ARG A 69 10.68 -3.51 0.26
CA ARG A 69 11.84 -3.97 1.02
C ARG A 69 12.12 -3.10 2.25
N GLY A 70 11.29 -2.10 2.49
CA GLY A 70 11.45 -1.19 3.60
C GLY A 70 11.13 -1.85 4.93
N LEU A 71 11.50 -1.15 6.00
CA LEU A 71 11.26 -1.63 7.36
C LEU A 71 9.96 -1.04 7.89
N LEU A 72 9.08 -1.91 8.36
CA LEU A 72 7.86 -1.48 9.03
C LEU A 72 8.17 -1.01 10.44
N GLY A 73 7.45 -0.01 10.90
CA GLY A 73 7.62 0.51 12.25
C GLY A 73 6.50 1.46 12.61
N SER A 74 6.70 2.17 13.71
CA SER A 74 5.78 3.19 14.21
C SER A 74 6.54 4.45 14.55
N LEU A 75 6.03 5.60 14.13
CA LEU A 75 6.56 6.90 14.48
C LEU A 75 5.40 7.82 14.86
N GLY A 76 5.46 8.38 16.07
CA GLY A 76 4.43 9.30 16.52
C GLY A 76 3.03 8.69 16.51
N GLY A 77 2.92 7.41 16.82
CA GLY A 77 1.64 6.70 16.82
C GLY A 77 1.15 6.28 15.44
N ARG A 78 1.93 6.51 14.39
CA ARG A 78 1.57 6.15 13.02
C ARG A 78 2.34 4.93 12.57
N LYS A 79 1.67 4.05 11.85
CA LYS A 79 2.33 2.91 11.22
C LYS A 79 2.99 3.38 9.94
N VAL A 80 4.28 3.07 9.80
CA VAL A 80 5.09 3.58 8.69
C VAL A 80 5.94 2.48 8.09
N VAL A 81 6.41 2.74 6.87
CA VAL A 81 7.49 1.99 6.26
C VAL A 81 8.64 2.95 5.99
N ALA A 82 9.86 2.56 6.34
CA ALA A 82 11.06 3.33 6.03
C ALA A 82 11.68 2.79 4.75
N SER A 83 11.92 3.69 3.78
CA SER A 83 12.60 3.29 2.55
C SER A 83 13.98 2.73 2.88
N PRO A 84 14.41 1.63 2.22
CA PRO A 84 15.71 1.04 2.53
C PRO A 84 16.89 1.88 2.04
N ILE A 85 16.67 2.83 1.14
CA ILE A 85 17.77 3.57 0.52
C ILE A 85 18.05 4.86 1.28
N TYR A 86 17.11 5.80 1.31
CA TYR A 86 17.32 7.09 1.96
C TYR A 86 16.60 7.24 3.30
N LYS A 87 15.91 6.19 3.73
CA LYS A 87 15.30 6.12 5.06
C LYS A 87 14.13 7.07 5.31
N GLN A 88 13.55 7.67 4.26
CA GLN A 88 12.32 8.43 4.45
C GLN A 88 11.20 7.49 4.89
N HIS A 89 10.31 8.02 5.74
CA HIS A 89 9.19 7.27 6.30
C HIS A 89 7.90 7.65 5.59
N PHE A 90 7.14 6.64 5.18
CA PHE A 90 5.84 6.84 4.54
C PHE A 90 4.78 6.22 5.43
N CYS A 91 3.73 6.98 5.68
CA CYS A 91 2.59 6.50 6.47
C CYS A 91 1.86 5.42 5.68
N LEU A 92 1.59 4.27 6.30
CA LEU A 92 1.00 3.13 5.61
C LEU A 92 -0.44 3.37 5.18
N ASP A 93 -1.19 4.14 5.94
CA ASP A 93 -2.61 4.36 5.61
C ASP A 93 -2.84 5.55 4.67
N SER A 94 -1.98 6.57 4.69
CA SER A 94 -2.15 7.76 3.86
C SER A 94 -1.15 7.86 2.71
N GLY A 95 -0.02 7.17 2.81
CA GLY A 95 1.07 7.28 1.85
C GLY A 95 1.94 8.52 2.02
N LYS A 96 1.64 9.37 2.98
CA LYS A 96 2.36 10.63 3.14
C LYS A 96 3.76 10.40 3.70
N CYS A 97 4.73 11.12 3.11
CA CYS A 97 6.08 11.13 3.63
C CYS A 97 6.13 12.02 4.87
N LEU A 98 6.71 11.50 5.97
CA LEU A 98 6.77 12.25 7.22
C LEU A 98 7.81 13.35 7.19
N GLU A 99 8.82 13.22 6.36
CA GLU A 99 9.93 14.20 6.26
C GLU A 99 9.71 15.23 5.17
N ASP A 100 8.73 15.05 4.28
CA ASP A 100 8.47 15.96 3.17
C ASP A 100 6.98 16.00 2.87
N GLU A 101 6.31 17.06 3.29
CA GLU A 101 4.86 17.19 3.15
C GLU A 101 4.39 17.20 1.70
N GLY A 102 5.26 17.58 0.77
CA GLY A 102 4.91 17.63 -0.65
C GLY A 102 4.99 16.28 -1.35
N VAL A 103 5.42 15.23 -0.65
CA VAL A 103 5.62 13.91 -1.24
C VAL A 103 4.69 12.90 -0.60
N SER A 104 4.03 12.10 -1.43
CA SER A 104 3.20 11.00 -0.94
C SER A 104 3.22 9.89 -1.97
N LEU A 105 2.98 8.67 -1.50
CA LEU A 105 2.83 7.49 -2.34
C LEU A 105 1.35 7.22 -2.55
N THR A 106 0.99 6.70 -3.73
CA THR A 106 -0.35 6.21 -3.97
C THR A 106 -0.66 5.08 -3.01
N VAL A 107 -1.86 5.08 -2.44
CA VAL A 107 -2.35 4.01 -1.56
C VAL A 107 -3.42 3.24 -2.31
N TYR A 108 -3.34 1.91 -2.23
CA TYR A 108 -4.32 1.03 -2.87
C TYR A 108 -5.20 0.39 -1.81
N PRO A 109 -6.52 0.34 -2.01
CA PRO A 109 -7.37 -0.45 -1.14
C PRO A 109 -6.97 -1.91 -1.18
N VAL A 110 -6.97 -2.57 -0.04
CA VAL A 110 -6.59 -3.98 0.07
C VAL A 110 -7.58 -4.69 0.98
N ARG A 111 -7.90 -5.93 0.65
CA ARG A 111 -8.80 -6.75 1.45
C ARG A 111 -8.44 -8.22 1.34
N LEU A 112 -8.96 -9.01 2.28
CA LEU A 112 -8.89 -10.47 2.20
C LEU A 112 -10.22 -11.01 1.70
N ASN A 113 -10.14 -11.96 0.80
CA ASN A 113 -11.27 -12.76 0.36
C ASN A 113 -10.87 -14.22 0.63
N GLY A 114 -11.27 -14.75 1.80
CA GLY A 114 -10.73 -16.00 2.28
C GLY A 114 -9.24 -15.86 2.58
N GLN A 115 -8.41 -16.60 1.87
CA GLN A 115 -6.94 -16.49 1.96
C GLN A 115 -6.34 -15.64 0.86
N ASP A 116 -7.16 -15.15 -0.07
CA ASP A 116 -6.68 -14.36 -1.18
C ASP A 116 -6.58 -12.89 -0.81
N VAL A 117 -5.43 -12.28 -1.08
CA VAL A 117 -5.24 -10.85 -0.91
C VAL A 117 -5.61 -10.16 -2.21
N GLU A 118 -6.53 -9.20 -2.11
CA GLU A 118 -7.04 -8.49 -3.29
C GLU A 118 -6.74 -7.01 -3.18
N LEU A 119 -6.33 -6.41 -4.30
CA LEU A 119 -6.14 -4.97 -4.41
C LEU A 119 -7.28 -4.36 -5.22
N GLY A 120 -7.74 -3.19 -4.78
CA GLY A 120 -8.70 -2.39 -5.54
C GLY A 120 -7.98 -1.50 -6.52
N LEU A 121 -8.22 -1.71 -7.81
CA LEU A 121 -7.51 -1.03 -8.88
C LEU A 121 -8.47 -0.29 -9.78
N SER A 122 -8.03 0.88 -10.26
CA SER A 122 -8.77 1.67 -11.25
C SER A 122 -8.28 1.28 -12.64
N GLU A 123 -8.82 0.19 -13.16
CA GLU A 123 -8.37 -0.32 -14.46
C GLU A 123 -9.40 -0.10 -15.53
#